data_687670cab91bf159d9fa7dbfa44737ea
#
_entry.id   687670cab91bf159d9fa7dbfa44737ea
#
_cell.length_a   1.000
_cell.length_b   1.000
_cell.length_c   1.000
_cell.angle_alpha   90.00
_cell.angle_beta   90.00
_cell.angle_gamma   90.00
#
_symmetry.space_group_name_H-M   'P 1'
#
loop_
_entity.id
_entity.type
_entity.pdbx_description
1 polymer ?
#
loop_
_entity_poly.entity_id
_entity_poly.type
_entity_poly.pdbx_seq_one_letter_code
_entity_poly.pdbx_strand_id
1 'polypeptide(L)'
;MKRLLLTLLACILTFGATFAQGDGAAEETRMTLRAEMLRLINHDRVVFGLRPLDLDPDASAVADSYCKLQIRNRTSGHFTLDGQSPYMRYSFAGGNDGLSENAAAWSANFGFSDRALLDMMRRSQEAMMNEAAPHDGHRKSILDPNATHVGIGVAWDGGEFRIAQEFIRRYVDWTRPLPRSATTSERVMCSGRPRAGYDVEAITVHREPFPREMPASVVNGIATYSLPYDRREYLPRLKTLYRQLQNGGVEEIREEYSDGRRGDFQVADDGSFAFAVPFPDGPGIYTVVVWVRARGARDTIAASNVSIRVEASAPHVAYGSR
;
A
#
# COMPACT_ATOMS: atom_id res chain seq x y z
N MET A 1 -29.98 61.24 -2.95
CA MET A 1 -28.95 60.31 -2.52
C MET A 1 -29.51 58.90 -2.39
N LYS A 2 -29.79 58.19 -3.47
CA LYS A 2 -30.20 56.76 -3.49
C LYS A 2 -30.00 56.22 -4.89
N ARG A 3 -28.78 56.05 -5.36
CA ARG A 3 -28.43 55.31 -6.62
C ARG A 3 -26.95 54.96 -6.65
N LEU A 4 -26.43 54.26 -5.59
CA LEU A 4 -25.03 53.76 -5.66
C LEU A 4 -24.81 52.46 -4.89
N LEU A 5 -25.83 51.59 -4.76
CA LEU A 5 -25.67 50.33 -3.98
C LEU A 5 -26.06 49.06 -4.77
N LEU A 6 -26.33 49.15 -6.10
CA LEU A 6 -26.76 47.97 -6.88
C LEU A 6 -25.71 47.42 -7.86
N THR A 7 -24.53 48.00 -7.97
CA THR A 7 -23.52 47.56 -8.96
C THR A 7 -22.42 46.69 -8.39
N LEU A 8 -22.31 46.51 -7.06
CA LEU A 8 -21.26 45.69 -6.44
C LEU A 8 -21.64 44.22 -6.18
N LEU A 9 -22.93 43.86 -6.31
CA LEU A 9 -23.40 42.47 -6.02
C LEU A 9 -23.32 41.54 -7.23
N ALA A 10 -23.21 42.06 -8.44
CA ALA A 10 -23.16 41.25 -9.66
C ALA A 10 -21.78 40.67 -10.00
N CYS A 11 -20.70 41.30 -9.52
CA CYS A 11 -19.34 40.84 -9.83
C CYS A 11 -18.86 39.67 -8.92
N ILE A 12 -19.47 39.47 -7.73
CA ILE A 12 -19.02 38.41 -6.80
C ILE A 12 -19.60 37.05 -7.18
N LEU A 13 -20.77 37.03 -7.83
CA LEU A 13 -21.42 35.76 -8.24
C LEU A 13 -20.81 35.11 -9.50
N THR A 14 -20.13 35.87 -10.35
CA THR A 14 -19.51 35.34 -11.57
C THR A 14 -18.13 34.72 -11.32
N PHE A 15 -17.38 35.15 -10.28
CA PHE A 15 -16.08 34.56 -9.97
C PHE A 15 -16.20 33.21 -9.24
N GLY A 16 -17.21 32.99 -8.42
CA GLY A 16 -17.45 31.71 -7.73
C GLY A 16 -17.91 30.59 -8.66
N ALA A 17 -18.68 30.92 -9.72
CA ALA A 17 -19.18 29.93 -10.67
C ALA A 17 -18.13 29.37 -11.63
N THR A 18 -17.12 30.17 -11.99
CA THR A 18 -16.04 29.73 -12.89
C THR A 18 -15.04 28.80 -12.21
N PHE A 19 -14.71 28.99 -10.92
CA PHE A 19 -13.86 28.07 -10.19
C PHE A 19 -14.56 26.73 -9.91
N ALA A 20 -15.83 26.73 -9.52
CA ALA A 20 -16.60 25.50 -9.30
C ALA A 20 -16.82 24.69 -10.59
N GLN A 21 -16.92 25.35 -11.74
CA GLN A 21 -17.12 24.69 -13.03
C GLN A 21 -15.81 24.09 -13.56
N GLY A 22 -14.64 24.70 -13.29
CA GLY A 22 -13.33 24.18 -13.64
C GLY A 22 -12.96 22.93 -12.84
N ASP A 23 -13.22 22.93 -11.54
CA ASP A 23 -12.96 21.78 -10.67
C ASP A 23 -13.87 20.59 -11.00
N GLY A 24 -15.11 20.81 -11.35
CA GLY A 24 -16.07 19.77 -11.78
C GLY A 24 -15.65 19.07 -13.07
N ALA A 25 -15.24 19.83 -14.09
CA ALA A 25 -14.77 19.27 -15.37
C ALA A 25 -13.47 18.45 -15.21
N ALA A 26 -12.53 18.92 -14.39
CA ALA A 26 -11.31 18.18 -14.09
C ALA A 26 -11.59 16.87 -13.34
N GLU A 27 -12.57 16.86 -12.44
CA GLU A 27 -12.97 15.63 -11.74
C GLU A 27 -13.68 14.65 -12.68
N GLU A 28 -14.54 15.10 -13.57
CA GLU A 28 -15.18 14.27 -14.60
C GLU A 28 -14.13 13.61 -15.52
N THR A 29 -13.14 14.38 -15.98
CA THR A 29 -12.01 13.86 -16.76
C THR A 29 -11.23 12.82 -15.95
N ARG A 30 -10.97 13.07 -14.66
CA ARG A 30 -10.27 12.12 -13.79
C ARG A 30 -11.04 10.81 -13.64
N MET A 31 -12.35 10.88 -13.43
CA MET A 31 -13.21 9.70 -13.35
C MET A 31 -13.20 8.90 -14.67
N THR A 32 -13.24 9.56 -15.81
CA THR A 32 -13.16 8.94 -17.14
C THR A 32 -11.81 8.23 -17.34
N LEU A 33 -10.71 8.88 -17.01
CA LEU A 33 -9.37 8.30 -17.08
C LEU A 33 -9.24 7.07 -16.17
N ARG A 34 -9.74 7.17 -14.94
CA ARG A 34 -9.72 6.06 -13.97
C ARG A 34 -10.54 4.85 -14.45
N ALA A 35 -11.73 5.10 -14.97
CA ALA A 35 -12.60 4.05 -15.53
C ALA A 35 -11.94 3.36 -16.74
N GLU A 36 -11.30 4.11 -17.62
CA GLU A 36 -10.58 3.54 -18.77
C GLU A 36 -9.36 2.72 -18.32
N MET A 37 -8.56 3.20 -17.35
CA MET A 37 -7.43 2.42 -16.85
C MET A 37 -7.88 1.11 -16.19
N LEU A 38 -8.93 1.14 -15.38
CA LEU A 38 -9.51 -0.07 -14.79
C LEU A 38 -9.95 -1.07 -15.86
N ARG A 39 -10.61 -0.56 -16.91
CA ARG A 39 -11.03 -1.37 -18.06
C ARG A 39 -9.84 -2.02 -18.77
N LEU A 40 -8.76 -1.29 -19.00
CA LEU A 40 -7.53 -1.80 -19.64
C LEU A 40 -6.86 -2.87 -18.78
N ILE A 41 -6.64 -2.60 -17.49
CA ILE A 41 -6.06 -3.57 -16.54
C ILE A 41 -6.90 -4.85 -16.54
N ASN A 42 -8.21 -4.73 -16.41
CA ASN A 42 -9.10 -5.89 -16.33
C ASN A 42 -9.21 -6.64 -17.66
N HIS A 43 -9.12 -5.95 -18.80
CA HIS A 43 -9.01 -6.60 -20.11
C HIS A 43 -7.77 -7.49 -20.18
N ASP A 44 -6.59 -6.93 -19.85
CA ASP A 44 -5.34 -7.68 -19.90
C ASP A 44 -5.38 -8.87 -18.94
N ARG A 45 -5.86 -8.69 -17.71
CA ARG A 45 -6.00 -9.78 -16.74
C ARG A 45 -6.88 -10.91 -17.26
N VAL A 46 -8.03 -10.60 -17.85
CA VAL A 46 -8.94 -11.62 -18.43
C VAL A 46 -8.29 -12.35 -19.59
N VAL A 47 -7.55 -11.66 -20.47
CA VAL A 47 -6.78 -12.28 -21.56
C VAL A 47 -5.78 -13.31 -21.02
N PHE A 48 -5.20 -13.08 -19.85
CA PHE A 48 -4.28 -13.99 -19.17
C PHE A 48 -4.97 -14.96 -18.18
N GLY A 49 -6.30 -15.08 -18.23
CA GLY A 49 -7.07 -16.03 -17.41
C GLY A 49 -7.19 -15.65 -15.93
N LEU A 50 -6.93 -14.38 -15.59
CA LEU A 50 -6.99 -13.87 -14.22
C LEU A 50 -8.34 -13.19 -13.96
N ARG A 51 -8.74 -13.14 -12.67
CA ARG A 51 -9.95 -12.42 -12.26
C ARG A 51 -9.75 -10.91 -12.44
N PRO A 52 -10.80 -10.18 -12.87
CA PRO A 52 -10.82 -8.72 -12.81
C PRO A 52 -10.58 -8.22 -11.38
N LEU A 53 -10.04 -7.01 -11.26
CA LEU A 53 -9.87 -6.29 -10.00
C LEU A 53 -11.03 -5.32 -9.79
N ASP A 54 -11.42 -5.14 -8.52
CA ASP A 54 -12.31 -4.08 -8.12
C ASP A 54 -11.52 -2.77 -7.92
N LEU A 55 -12.15 -1.64 -8.20
CA LEU A 55 -11.55 -0.34 -7.92
C LEU A 55 -11.53 -0.08 -6.41
N ASP A 56 -10.38 0.35 -5.90
CA ASP A 56 -10.22 0.82 -4.51
C ASP A 56 -10.20 2.35 -4.48
N PRO A 57 -11.24 3.02 -3.95
CA PRO A 57 -11.30 4.48 -3.93
C PRO A 57 -10.29 5.10 -2.97
N ASP A 58 -9.98 4.47 -1.84
CA ASP A 58 -9.03 4.99 -0.85
C ASP A 58 -7.59 4.90 -1.40
N ALA A 59 -7.20 3.77 -1.97
CA ALA A 59 -5.93 3.63 -2.67
C ALA A 59 -5.83 4.58 -3.87
N SER A 60 -6.94 4.82 -4.61
CA SER A 60 -6.98 5.81 -5.69
C SER A 60 -6.73 7.24 -5.19
N ALA A 61 -7.25 7.61 -4.03
CA ALA A 61 -7.01 8.93 -3.44
C ALA A 61 -5.55 9.12 -3.02
N VAL A 62 -4.90 8.07 -2.49
CA VAL A 62 -3.46 8.07 -2.18
C VAL A 62 -2.65 8.23 -3.46
N ALA A 63 -2.96 7.46 -4.49
CA ALA A 63 -2.32 7.52 -5.80
C ALA A 63 -2.49 8.88 -6.49
N ASP A 64 -3.68 9.50 -6.45
CA ASP A 64 -3.92 10.86 -6.96
C ASP A 64 -3.05 11.89 -6.24
N SER A 65 -2.98 11.80 -4.91
CA SER A 65 -2.16 12.70 -4.09
C SER A 65 -0.68 12.58 -4.45
N TYR A 66 -0.22 11.37 -4.70
CA TYR A 66 1.13 11.10 -5.15
C TYR A 66 1.40 11.64 -6.56
N CYS A 67 0.52 11.41 -7.52
CA CYS A 67 0.63 11.96 -8.87
C CYS A 67 0.71 13.50 -8.88
N LYS A 68 -0.13 14.17 -8.06
CA LYS A 68 -0.08 15.63 -7.87
C LYS A 68 1.26 16.08 -7.27
N LEU A 69 1.79 15.33 -6.31
CA LEU A 69 3.08 15.61 -5.69
C LEU A 69 4.23 15.48 -6.69
N GLN A 70 4.21 14.45 -7.53
CA GLN A 70 5.20 14.24 -8.59
C GLN A 70 5.23 15.41 -9.59
N ILE A 71 4.08 15.91 -10.05
CA ILE A 71 4.01 17.07 -10.96
C ILE A 71 4.62 18.29 -10.27
N ARG A 72 4.20 18.60 -9.05
CA ARG A 72 4.70 19.76 -8.28
C ARG A 72 6.22 19.73 -8.10
N ASN A 73 6.76 18.54 -7.84
CA ASN A 73 8.17 18.33 -7.56
C ASN A 73 9.00 18.01 -8.81
N ARG A 74 8.37 17.88 -9.99
CA ARG A 74 8.99 17.42 -11.24
C ARG A 74 9.72 16.09 -11.07
N THR A 75 9.06 15.15 -10.38
CA THR A 75 9.56 13.80 -10.17
C THR A 75 8.76 12.77 -10.93
N SER A 76 9.33 11.55 -11.00
CA SER A 76 8.73 10.34 -11.57
C SER A 76 9.19 9.13 -10.74
N GLY A 77 8.67 7.94 -11.03
CA GLY A 77 9.04 6.70 -10.33
C GLY A 77 8.24 6.50 -9.04
N HIS A 78 8.87 5.95 -8.01
CA HIS A 78 8.17 5.38 -6.85
C HIS A 78 8.38 6.15 -5.54
N PHE A 79 9.39 7.01 -5.43
CA PHE A 79 9.73 7.69 -4.18
C PHE A 79 9.31 9.14 -4.17
N THR A 80 8.96 9.64 -2.99
CA THR A 80 8.78 11.08 -2.75
C THR A 80 10.13 11.75 -2.45
N LEU A 81 10.20 13.09 -2.49
CA LEU A 81 11.43 13.81 -2.14
C LEU A 81 11.87 13.60 -0.68
N ASP A 82 10.94 13.37 0.23
CA ASP A 82 11.21 13.01 1.62
C ASP A 82 11.50 11.50 1.83
N GLY A 83 11.67 10.75 0.73
CA GLY A 83 12.15 9.37 0.75
C GLY A 83 11.11 8.30 1.04
N GLN A 84 9.81 8.62 1.02
CA GLN A 84 8.79 7.61 1.26
C GLN A 84 8.60 6.70 0.04
N SER A 85 8.59 5.39 0.30
CA SER A 85 8.23 4.35 -0.66
C SER A 85 6.71 4.21 -0.84
N PRO A 86 6.20 3.48 -1.84
CA PRO A 86 4.77 3.26 -2.04
C PRO A 86 4.06 2.68 -0.82
N TYR A 87 4.61 1.62 -0.22
CA TYR A 87 4.00 0.98 0.96
C TYR A 87 3.98 1.90 2.19
N MET A 88 4.95 2.81 2.34
CA MET A 88 4.92 3.83 3.40
C MET A 88 3.79 4.84 3.17
N ARG A 89 3.67 5.38 1.95
CA ARG A 89 2.61 6.35 1.60
C ARG A 89 1.23 5.75 1.85
N TYR A 90 0.98 4.54 1.34
CA TYR A 90 -0.28 3.84 1.53
C TYR A 90 -0.56 3.59 3.01
N SER A 91 0.42 3.08 3.77
CA SER A 91 0.29 2.86 5.20
C SER A 91 -0.03 4.14 5.96
N PHE A 92 0.75 5.22 5.76
CA PHE A 92 0.56 6.48 6.49
C PHE A 92 -0.74 7.20 6.10
N ALA A 93 -1.33 6.87 4.96
CA ALA A 93 -2.68 7.29 4.58
C ALA A 93 -3.80 6.41 5.17
N GLY A 94 -3.47 5.37 5.94
CA GLY A 94 -4.45 4.49 6.61
C GLY A 94 -4.60 3.10 6.00
N GLY A 95 -3.92 2.78 4.91
CA GLY A 95 -3.99 1.48 4.25
C GLY A 95 -3.43 0.34 5.10
N ASN A 96 -4.06 -0.82 5.08
CA ASN A 96 -3.70 -1.99 5.90
C ASN A 96 -3.38 -3.24 5.09
N ASP A 97 -3.58 -3.19 3.79
CA ASP A 97 -3.45 -4.34 2.88
C ASP A 97 -2.04 -4.44 2.30
N GLY A 98 -1.74 -5.55 1.63
CA GLY A 98 -0.52 -5.67 0.82
C GLY A 98 -0.63 -4.82 -0.44
N LEU A 99 0.41 -4.07 -0.77
CA LEU A 99 0.44 -3.15 -1.90
C LEU A 99 1.65 -3.38 -2.79
N SER A 100 1.45 -3.24 -4.10
CA SER A 100 2.50 -2.99 -5.09
C SER A 100 2.06 -1.86 -6.05
N GLU A 101 3.02 -1.04 -6.51
CA GLU A 101 2.76 0.14 -7.33
C GLU A 101 3.43 0.03 -8.70
N ASN A 102 2.68 0.44 -9.73
CA ASN A 102 3.22 0.83 -11.03
C ASN A 102 3.08 2.34 -11.22
N ALA A 103 4.04 2.97 -11.87
CA ALA A 103 4.01 4.40 -12.13
C ALA A 103 4.40 4.72 -13.59
N ALA A 104 3.74 5.73 -14.18
CA ALA A 104 4.11 6.26 -15.49
C ALA A 104 4.09 7.80 -15.48
N ALA A 105 4.96 8.38 -16.28
CA ALA A 105 5.13 9.83 -16.42
C ALA A 105 5.24 10.24 -17.88
N TRP A 106 4.54 11.31 -18.24
CA TRP A 106 4.61 11.94 -19.55
C TRP A 106 4.88 13.43 -19.39
N SER A 107 5.71 13.97 -20.26
CA SER A 107 6.04 15.39 -20.29
C SER A 107 6.07 15.89 -21.73
N ALA A 108 5.51 17.07 -21.98
CA ALA A 108 5.51 17.75 -23.26
C ALA A 108 5.65 19.27 -23.06
N ASN A 109 5.95 19.98 -24.12
CA ASN A 109 6.03 21.45 -24.12
C ASN A 109 4.69 22.14 -24.46
N PHE A 110 3.60 21.40 -24.45
CA PHE A 110 2.24 21.86 -24.69
C PHE A 110 1.26 21.18 -23.72
N GLY A 111 0.10 21.82 -23.49
CA GLY A 111 -0.95 21.25 -22.64
C GLY A 111 -1.64 20.05 -23.27
N PHE A 112 -2.03 19.08 -22.45
CA PHE A 112 -2.73 17.90 -22.90
C PHE A 112 -4.24 18.13 -22.96
N SER A 113 -4.88 17.74 -24.07
CA SER A 113 -6.34 17.58 -24.15
C SER A 113 -6.77 16.26 -23.52
N ASP A 114 -8.07 16.13 -23.16
CA ASP A 114 -8.63 14.89 -22.61
C ASP A 114 -8.35 13.68 -23.51
N ARG A 115 -8.47 13.85 -24.82
CA ARG A 115 -8.12 12.81 -25.79
C ARG A 115 -6.65 12.40 -25.70
N ALA A 116 -5.74 13.37 -25.57
CA ALA A 116 -4.31 13.09 -25.45
C ALA A 116 -4.01 12.35 -24.13
N LEU A 117 -4.66 12.73 -23.02
CA LEU A 117 -4.56 12.02 -21.74
C LEU A 117 -5.00 10.57 -21.86
N LEU A 118 -6.14 10.29 -22.51
CA LEU A 118 -6.62 8.92 -22.76
C LEU A 118 -5.63 8.12 -23.62
N ASP A 119 -5.09 8.71 -24.68
CA ASP A 119 -4.12 8.05 -25.56
C ASP A 119 -2.81 7.72 -24.81
N MET A 120 -2.30 8.63 -23.98
CA MET A 120 -1.12 8.39 -23.15
C MET A 120 -1.38 7.32 -22.08
N MET A 121 -2.56 7.29 -21.50
CA MET A 121 -2.95 6.24 -20.56
C MET A 121 -2.93 4.85 -21.21
N ARG A 122 -3.49 4.71 -22.40
CA ARG A 122 -3.46 3.45 -23.18
C ARG A 122 -2.04 3.02 -23.51
N ARG A 123 -1.21 3.96 -23.98
CA ARG A 123 0.21 3.69 -24.27
C ARG A 123 0.98 3.29 -23.01
N SER A 124 0.68 3.88 -21.85
CA SER A 124 1.30 3.48 -20.59
C SER A 124 0.97 2.03 -20.24
N GLN A 125 -0.30 1.65 -20.31
CA GLN A 125 -0.72 0.27 -20.05
C GLN A 125 -0.10 -0.72 -21.05
N GLU A 126 -0.11 -0.39 -22.32
CA GLU A 126 0.52 -1.19 -23.37
C GLU A 126 2.04 -1.37 -23.13
N ALA A 127 2.74 -0.29 -22.80
CA ALA A 127 4.17 -0.34 -22.50
C ALA A 127 4.48 -1.24 -21.31
N MET A 128 3.71 -1.11 -20.21
CA MET A 128 3.84 -1.95 -19.02
C MET A 128 3.57 -3.43 -19.32
N MET A 129 2.58 -3.73 -20.16
CA MET A 129 2.26 -5.12 -20.56
C MET A 129 3.25 -5.72 -21.55
N ASN A 130 3.96 -4.89 -22.32
CA ASN A 130 4.98 -5.34 -23.27
C ASN A 130 6.37 -5.54 -22.63
N GLU A 131 6.53 -5.27 -21.34
CA GLU A 131 7.77 -5.55 -20.62
C GLU A 131 8.13 -7.03 -20.67
N ALA A 132 9.43 -7.30 -20.77
CA ALA A 132 9.99 -8.67 -20.80
C ALA A 132 11.00 -8.86 -19.66
N ALA A 133 11.09 -10.10 -19.15
CA ALA A 133 12.04 -10.45 -18.12
C ALA A 133 13.50 -10.16 -18.56
N PRO A 134 14.35 -9.67 -17.66
CA PRO A 134 14.12 -9.52 -16.22
C PRO A 134 13.49 -8.16 -15.79
N HIS A 135 13.12 -7.29 -16.75
CA HIS A 135 12.62 -5.93 -16.52
C HIS A 135 11.10 -5.85 -16.73
N ASP A 136 10.37 -6.79 -16.15
CA ASP A 136 8.92 -6.97 -16.33
C ASP A 136 8.13 -6.69 -15.02
N GLY A 137 8.61 -5.78 -14.20
CA GLY A 137 8.02 -5.46 -12.90
C GLY A 137 6.60 -4.94 -12.98
N HIS A 138 6.32 -4.03 -13.91
CA HIS A 138 4.97 -3.49 -14.10
C HIS A 138 4.01 -4.59 -14.58
N ARG A 139 4.42 -5.37 -15.57
CA ARG A 139 3.63 -6.50 -16.06
C ARG A 139 3.31 -7.50 -14.95
N LYS A 140 4.28 -7.84 -14.09
CA LYS A 140 4.07 -8.74 -12.95
C LYS A 140 3.06 -8.19 -11.95
N SER A 141 3.06 -6.90 -11.70
CA SER A 141 2.08 -6.25 -10.83
C SER A 141 0.67 -6.32 -11.44
N ILE A 142 0.51 -6.04 -12.74
CA ILE A 142 -0.77 -6.12 -13.46
C ILE A 142 -1.30 -7.57 -13.46
N LEU A 143 -0.42 -8.55 -13.66
CA LEU A 143 -0.76 -9.96 -13.75
C LEU A 143 -0.59 -10.73 -12.42
N ASP A 144 -0.45 -10.03 -11.29
CA ASP A 144 -0.42 -10.69 -9.98
C ASP A 144 -1.75 -11.43 -9.73
N PRO A 145 -1.76 -12.78 -9.68
CA PRO A 145 -2.98 -13.56 -9.46
C PRO A 145 -3.59 -13.31 -8.09
N ASN A 146 -2.80 -12.75 -7.16
CA ASN A 146 -3.19 -12.48 -5.79
C ASN A 146 -3.72 -11.06 -5.59
N ALA A 147 -3.61 -10.17 -6.57
CA ALA A 147 -4.25 -8.86 -6.49
C ALA A 147 -5.77 -9.00 -6.48
N THR A 148 -6.44 -8.23 -5.61
CA THR A 148 -7.89 -8.25 -5.41
C THR A 148 -8.56 -6.95 -5.83
N HIS A 149 -7.86 -5.82 -5.63
CA HIS A 149 -8.32 -4.48 -5.98
C HIS A 149 -7.19 -3.69 -6.61
N VAL A 150 -7.52 -2.56 -7.23
CA VAL A 150 -6.55 -1.59 -7.72
C VAL A 150 -6.99 -0.17 -7.42
N GLY A 151 -6.10 0.63 -6.83
CA GLY A 151 -6.21 2.08 -6.78
C GLY A 151 -5.61 2.68 -8.05
N ILE A 152 -6.25 3.67 -8.64
CA ILE A 152 -5.77 4.33 -9.86
C ILE A 152 -5.71 5.82 -9.60
N GLY A 153 -4.50 6.36 -9.56
CA GLY A 153 -4.23 7.77 -9.45
C GLY A 153 -3.85 8.39 -10.78
N VAL A 154 -4.38 9.60 -11.02
CA VAL A 154 -4.03 10.40 -12.19
C VAL A 154 -3.95 11.87 -11.81
N ALA A 155 -2.94 12.56 -12.34
CA ALA A 155 -2.84 14.01 -12.27
C ALA A 155 -2.20 14.56 -13.54
N TRP A 156 -2.63 15.74 -13.95
CA TRP A 156 -2.05 16.49 -15.07
C TRP A 156 -2.05 17.97 -14.76
N ASP A 157 -1.07 18.66 -15.33
CA ASP A 157 -0.94 20.11 -15.26
C ASP A 157 -0.07 20.59 -16.43
N GLY A 158 -0.62 21.45 -17.28
CA GLY A 158 0.08 21.88 -18.50
C GLY A 158 0.50 20.69 -19.36
N GLY A 159 1.79 20.53 -19.57
CA GLY A 159 2.40 19.43 -20.33
C GLY A 159 2.87 18.27 -19.48
N GLU A 160 2.46 18.15 -18.22
CA GLU A 160 2.80 17.06 -17.32
C GLU A 160 1.61 16.13 -17.09
N PHE A 161 1.83 14.81 -17.14
CA PHE A 161 0.83 13.80 -16.80
C PHE A 161 1.47 12.67 -16.01
N ARG A 162 0.83 12.28 -14.92
CA ARG A 162 1.28 11.19 -14.03
C ARG A 162 0.17 10.18 -13.85
N ILE A 163 0.55 8.92 -13.79
CA ILE A 163 -0.33 7.76 -13.54
C ILE A 163 0.32 6.92 -12.47
N ALA A 164 -0.46 6.46 -11.48
CA ALA A 164 -0.07 5.43 -10.53
C ALA A 164 -1.16 4.35 -10.46
N GLN A 165 -0.74 3.09 -10.41
CA GLN A 165 -1.60 1.91 -10.24
C GLN A 165 -1.16 1.22 -8.95
N GLU A 166 -2.03 1.23 -7.94
CA GLU A 166 -1.78 0.62 -6.63
C GLU A 166 -2.51 -0.72 -6.55
N PHE A 167 -1.80 -1.84 -6.76
CA PHE A 167 -2.38 -3.18 -6.69
C PHE A 167 -2.46 -3.66 -5.25
N ILE A 168 -3.66 -4.01 -4.81
CA ILE A 168 -3.99 -4.33 -3.42
C ILE A 168 -4.24 -5.83 -3.26
N ARG A 169 -3.64 -6.42 -2.23
CA ARG A 169 -3.87 -7.80 -1.78
C ARG A 169 -4.59 -7.77 -0.44
N ARG A 170 -5.93 -7.83 -0.49
CA ARG A 170 -6.82 -7.74 0.67
C ARG A 170 -7.24 -9.14 1.11
N TYR A 171 -6.53 -9.68 2.09
CA TYR A 171 -6.75 -11.04 2.60
C TYR A 171 -6.94 -11.13 4.11
N VAL A 172 -6.89 -10.02 4.83
CA VAL A 172 -7.07 -9.98 6.28
C VAL A 172 -8.19 -9.02 6.66
N ASP A 173 -9.15 -9.52 7.43
CA ASP A 173 -10.15 -8.70 8.11
C ASP A 173 -9.58 -8.29 9.47
N TRP A 174 -9.14 -7.03 9.58
CA TRP A 174 -8.49 -6.52 10.78
C TRP A 174 -9.50 -6.22 11.89
N THR A 175 -9.31 -6.83 13.06
CA THR A 175 -10.06 -6.49 14.29
C THR A 175 -9.33 -5.41 15.09
N ARG A 176 -8.00 -5.40 15.03
CA ARG A 176 -7.13 -4.36 15.56
C ARG A 176 -6.00 -4.10 14.56
N PRO A 177 -6.14 -3.10 13.68
CA PRO A 177 -5.10 -2.75 12.72
C PRO A 177 -3.87 -2.18 13.43
N LEU A 178 -2.74 -2.18 12.72
CA LEU A 178 -1.49 -1.59 13.18
C LEU A 178 -1.60 -0.06 13.25
N PRO A 179 -1.09 0.60 14.31
CA PRO A 179 -0.95 2.05 14.34
C PRO A 179 0.10 2.51 13.33
N ARG A 180 0.12 3.80 13.02
CA ARG A 180 1.10 4.40 12.09
C ARG A 180 2.31 4.98 12.80
N SER A 181 2.25 5.10 14.12
CA SER A 181 3.35 5.56 14.96
C SER A 181 3.41 4.78 16.26
N ALA A 182 4.60 4.65 16.82
CA ALA A 182 4.86 4.06 18.12
C ALA A 182 6.18 4.59 18.68
N THR A 183 6.50 4.23 19.91
CA THR A 183 7.82 4.43 20.52
C THR A 183 8.52 3.10 20.77
N THR A 184 9.83 3.14 20.95
CA THR A 184 10.66 1.93 21.19
C THR A 184 10.30 1.17 22.45
N SER A 185 9.61 1.79 23.41
CA SER A 185 9.13 1.15 24.66
C SER A 185 7.76 0.51 24.54
N GLU A 186 7.02 0.80 23.46
CA GLU A 186 5.67 0.27 23.27
C GLU A 186 5.70 -1.14 22.67
N ARG A 187 4.70 -1.91 23.02
CA ARG A 187 4.32 -3.15 22.33
C ARG A 187 3.03 -2.91 21.56
N VAL A 188 3.18 -2.81 20.26
CA VAL A 188 2.03 -2.61 19.37
C VAL A 188 1.35 -3.95 19.12
N MET A 189 0.06 -4.03 19.48
CA MET A 189 -0.74 -5.24 19.20
C MET A 189 -1.49 -5.06 17.89
N CYS A 190 -1.43 -6.05 17.02
CA CYS A 190 -2.36 -6.22 15.90
C CYS A 190 -3.12 -7.52 16.03
N SER A 191 -4.33 -7.56 15.49
CA SER A 191 -5.14 -8.76 15.39
C SER A 191 -6.07 -8.70 14.18
N GLY A 192 -6.39 -9.87 13.67
CA GLY A 192 -7.26 -9.99 12.51
C GLY A 192 -7.58 -11.45 12.22
N ARG A 193 -8.31 -11.66 11.14
CA ARG A 193 -8.64 -12.99 10.62
C ARG A 193 -8.34 -13.02 9.14
N PRO A 194 -7.62 -14.03 8.62
CA PRO A 194 -7.55 -14.27 7.19
C PRO A 194 -8.93 -14.53 6.60
N ARG A 195 -9.15 -14.14 5.36
CA ARG A 195 -10.36 -14.49 4.63
C ARG A 195 -10.56 -15.99 4.57
N ALA A 196 -11.82 -16.42 4.45
CA ALA A 196 -12.17 -17.83 4.35
C ALA A 196 -11.35 -18.57 3.28
N GLY A 197 -10.80 -19.72 3.64
CA GLY A 197 -9.92 -20.52 2.76
C GLY A 197 -8.43 -20.19 2.86
N TYR A 198 -8.03 -19.25 3.71
CA TYR A 198 -6.64 -18.90 3.96
C TYR A 198 -6.28 -19.09 5.43
N ASP A 199 -5.02 -19.39 5.66
CA ASP A 199 -4.40 -19.48 6.97
C ASP A 199 -3.22 -18.51 7.08
N VAL A 200 -2.94 -17.99 8.29
CA VAL A 200 -1.72 -17.20 8.54
C VAL A 200 -0.52 -18.12 8.55
N GLU A 201 0.46 -17.82 7.73
CA GLU A 201 1.68 -18.63 7.60
C GLU A 201 2.83 -18.07 8.44
N ALA A 202 3.01 -16.76 8.39
CA ALA A 202 4.06 -16.06 9.11
C ALA A 202 3.74 -14.57 9.24
N ILE A 203 4.46 -13.89 10.13
CA ILE A 203 4.54 -12.42 10.17
C ILE A 203 6.01 -12.05 10.05
N THR A 204 6.36 -11.19 9.08
CA THR A 204 7.70 -10.62 9.01
C THR A 204 7.67 -9.15 9.36
N VAL A 205 8.68 -8.71 10.11
CA VAL A 205 8.87 -7.31 10.49
C VAL A 205 10.18 -6.85 9.88
N HIS A 206 10.09 -5.96 8.90
CA HIS A 206 11.21 -5.37 8.19
C HIS A 206 11.54 -4.02 8.82
N ARG A 207 12.82 -3.76 9.06
CA ARG A 207 13.27 -2.49 9.63
C ARG A 207 14.15 -1.74 8.65
N GLU A 208 13.95 -0.42 8.59
CA GLU A 208 14.81 0.51 7.84
C GLU A 208 14.97 1.83 8.61
N PRO A 209 16.02 2.60 8.33
CA PRO A 209 16.18 3.95 8.88
C PRO A 209 15.01 4.85 8.47
N PHE A 210 14.81 5.96 9.18
CA PHE A 210 13.88 6.99 8.73
C PHE A 210 14.21 7.44 7.29
N PRO A 211 13.19 7.61 6.45
CA PRO A 211 13.37 8.19 5.12
C PRO A 211 14.09 9.53 5.22
N ARG A 212 14.92 9.84 4.22
CA ARG A 212 15.69 11.07 4.13
C ARG A 212 15.31 11.83 2.88
N GLU A 213 15.42 13.14 2.95
CA GLU A 213 15.24 13.99 1.79
C GLU A 213 16.24 13.61 0.68
N MET A 214 15.72 13.54 -0.53
CA MET A 214 16.46 13.25 -1.76
C MET A 214 16.19 14.32 -2.81
N PRO A 215 17.22 14.78 -3.55
CA PRO A 215 16.98 15.68 -4.68
C PRO A 215 16.17 14.97 -5.78
N ALA A 216 15.41 15.73 -6.56
CA ALA A 216 14.59 15.20 -7.64
C ALA A 216 15.39 14.36 -8.66
N SER A 217 16.65 14.74 -8.93
CA SER A 217 17.54 13.98 -9.82
C SER A 217 17.86 12.58 -9.30
N VAL A 218 17.94 12.40 -7.98
CA VAL A 218 18.16 11.08 -7.36
C VAL A 218 16.87 10.28 -7.44
N VAL A 219 15.72 10.86 -7.03
CA VAL A 219 14.41 10.20 -7.09
C VAL A 219 14.10 9.71 -8.50
N ASN A 220 14.31 10.54 -9.51
CA ASN A 220 14.07 10.20 -10.93
C ASN A 220 14.98 9.08 -11.46
N GLY A 221 16.09 8.79 -10.78
CA GLY A 221 17.01 7.70 -11.12
C GLY A 221 16.66 6.35 -10.46
N ILE A 222 15.72 6.32 -9.52
CA ILE A 222 15.35 5.10 -8.81
C ILE A 222 14.17 4.42 -9.54
N ALA A 223 14.48 3.37 -10.28
CA ALA A 223 13.49 2.67 -11.11
C ALA A 223 12.66 1.63 -10.35
N THR A 224 13.11 1.16 -9.18
CA THR A 224 12.48 0.05 -8.46
C THR A 224 12.46 0.32 -6.96
N TYR A 225 11.60 -0.39 -6.25
CA TYR A 225 11.57 -0.39 -4.79
C TYR A 225 11.37 -1.82 -4.27
N SER A 226 11.76 -2.07 -3.04
CA SER A 226 11.57 -3.35 -2.36
C SER A 226 11.43 -3.13 -0.87
N LEU A 227 10.90 -4.12 -0.17
CA LEU A 227 11.02 -4.16 1.29
C LEU A 227 12.49 -4.37 1.68
N PRO A 228 12.93 -3.81 2.82
CA PRO A 228 14.28 -4.02 3.35
C PRO A 228 14.58 -5.50 3.57
N TYR A 229 15.85 -5.90 3.36
CA TYR A 229 16.32 -7.27 3.65
C TYR A 229 16.44 -7.53 5.16
N ASP A 230 16.72 -6.51 5.96
CA ASP A 230 16.75 -6.62 7.43
C ASP A 230 15.34 -6.88 7.95
N ARG A 231 15.10 -8.14 8.33
CA ARG A 231 13.80 -8.60 8.79
C ARG A 231 13.89 -9.67 9.85
N ARG A 232 12.88 -9.71 10.70
CA ARG A 232 12.62 -10.81 11.64
C ARG A 232 11.36 -11.54 11.22
N GLU A 233 11.38 -12.87 11.34
CA GLU A 233 10.23 -13.72 11.04
C GLU A 233 9.66 -14.31 12.31
N TYR A 234 8.35 -14.28 12.42
CA TYR A 234 7.56 -14.80 13.51
C TYR A 234 6.56 -15.83 12.97
N LEU A 235 6.50 -16.99 13.63
CA LEU A 235 5.70 -18.13 13.19
C LEU A 235 4.51 -18.37 14.12
N PRO A 236 3.39 -18.91 13.61
CA PRO A 236 2.28 -19.34 14.45
C PRO A 236 2.72 -20.40 15.45
N ARG A 237 2.16 -20.40 16.65
CA ARG A 237 2.42 -21.47 17.62
C ARG A 237 1.83 -22.79 17.15
N LEU A 238 2.64 -23.82 17.11
CA LEU A 238 2.22 -25.17 16.83
C LEU A 238 1.38 -25.71 18.00
N LYS A 239 0.33 -26.45 17.66
CA LYS A 239 -0.56 -27.07 18.63
C LYS A 239 0.16 -28.24 19.31
N THR A 240 -0.16 -28.46 20.60
CA THR A 240 0.22 -29.68 21.25
C THR A 240 -0.80 -30.75 20.86
N LEU A 241 -0.32 -31.86 20.34
CA LEU A 241 -1.15 -33.02 20.02
C LEU A 241 -1.14 -34.02 21.19
N TYR A 242 -2.25 -34.71 21.39
CA TYR A 242 -2.38 -35.75 22.39
C TYR A 242 -2.75 -37.06 21.70
N ARG A 243 -1.92 -38.08 21.90
CA ARG A 243 -2.15 -39.41 21.37
C ARG A 243 -2.57 -40.36 22.51
N GLN A 244 -3.71 -41.01 22.36
CA GLN A 244 -4.13 -42.06 23.33
C GLN A 244 -3.30 -43.32 23.07
N LEU A 245 -2.71 -43.85 24.12
CA LEU A 245 -1.91 -45.08 24.08
C LEU A 245 -2.81 -46.30 24.33
N GLN A 246 -2.39 -47.47 23.84
CA GLN A 246 -3.15 -48.75 24.02
C GLN A 246 -3.31 -49.16 25.49
N ASN A 247 -2.42 -48.71 26.38
CA ASN A 247 -2.48 -48.96 27.83
C ASN A 247 -3.42 -47.98 28.59
N GLY A 248 -4.17 -47.13 27.88
CA GLY A 248 -5.07 -46.12 28.45
C GLY A 248 -4.36 -44.82 28.86
N GLY A 249 -3.04 -44.71 28.70
CA GLY A 249 -2.30 -43.46 28.90
C GLY A 249 -2.47 -42.46 27.76
N VAL A 250 -2.05 -41.21 28.01
CA VAL A 250 -2.03 -40.14 27.01
C VAL A 250 -0.60 -39.68 26.84
N GLU A 251 -0.10 -39.66 25.59
CA GLU A 251 1.18 -39.13 25.21
C GLU A 251 0.99 -37.72 24.66
N GLU A 252 1.75 -36.77 25.19
CA GLU A 252 1.83 -35.40 24.67
C GLU A 252 2.86 -35.34 23.57
N ILE A 253 2.44 -34.98 22.35
CA ILE A 253 3.31 -34.78 21.18
C ILE A 253 3.50 -33.27 20.98
N ARG A 254 4.70 -32.78 21.21
CA ARG A 254 5.08 -31.39 21.00
C ARG A 254 5.77 -31.26 19.65
N GLU A 255 5.06 -30.70 18.69
CA GLU A 255 5.65 -30.38 17.38
C GLU A 255 6.53 -29.14 17.47
N GLU A 256 7.60 -29.13 16.70
CA GLU A 256 8.56 -28.03 16.59
C GLU A 256 8.83 -27.74 15.11
N TYR A 257 9.13 -26.48 14.81
CA TYR A 257 9.65 -26.09 13.51
C TYR A 257 11.09 -26.64 13.34
N SER A 258 11.61 -26.62 12.10
CA SER A 258 12.94 -27.15 11.79
C SER A 258 14.09 -26.49 12.56
N ASP A 259 13.85 -25.30 13.12
CA ASP A 259 14.81 -24.54 13.95
C ASP A 259 14.61 -24.77 15.46
N GLY A 260 13.73 -25.69 15.86
CA GLY A 260 13.43 -26.01 17.26
C GLY A 260 12.47 -25.04 17.95
N ARG A 261 11.96 -24.00 17.26
CA ARG A 261 10.93 -23.10 17.84
C ARG A 261 9.57 -23.76 17.82
N ARG A 262 8.72 -23.36 18.77
CA ARG A 262 7.31 -23.76 18.81
C ARG A 262 6.36 -22.68 18.30
N GLY A 263 6.92 -21.58 17.79
CA GLY A 263 6.22 -20.41 17.28
C GLY A 263 6.09 -19.28 18.28
N ASP A 264 5.74 -18.12 17.79
CA ASP A 264 5.88 -16.83 18.46
C ASP A 264 4.52 -16.20 18.82
N PHE A 265 3.46 -16.50 18.08
CA PHE A 265 2.13 -15.89 18.26
C PHE A 265 0.99 -16.91 18.17
N GLN A 266 -0.15 -16.55 18.73
CA GLN A 266 -1.32 -17.41 18.78
C GLN A 266 -2.18 -17.28 17.52
N VAL A 267 -2.65 -18.42 17.02
CA VAL A 267 -3.74 -18.52 16.04
C VAL A 267 -4.84 -19.35 16.67
N ALA A 268 -6.05 -18.80 16.77
CA ALA A 268 -7.21 -19.48 17.32
C ALA A 268 -7.79 -20.50 16.32
N ASP A 269 -8.70 -21.36 16.78
CA ASP A 269 -9.32 -22.41 15.94
C ASP A 269 -10.16 -21.84 14.78
N ASP A 270 -10.66 -20.63 14.92
CA ASP A 270 -11.38 -19.91 13.87
C ASP A 270 -10.45 -19.20 12.87
N GLY A 271 -9.13 -19.36 13.00
CA GLY A 271 -8.09 -18.75 12.18
C GLY A 271 -7.72 -17.31 12.58
N SER A 272 -8.38 -16.72 13.59
CA SER A 272 -8.01 -15.39 14.05
C SER A 272 -6.62 -15.41 14.72
N PHE A 273 -5.85 -14.34 14.53
CA PHE A 273 -4.52 -14.19 15.09
C PHE A 273 -4.38 -12.91 15.90
N ALA A 274 -3.43 -12.93 16.85
CA ALA A 274 -2.99 -11.76 17.57
C ALA A 274 -1.47 -11.79 17.71
N PHE A 275 -0.82 -10.66 17.41
CA PHE A 275 0.63 -10.52 17.43
C PHE A 275 1.05 -9.20 18.08
N ALA A 276 2.05 -9.27 18.96
CA ALA A 276 2.69 -8.10 19.55
C ALA A 276 3.96 -7.79 18.79
N VAL A 277 3.96 -6.69 18.01
CA VAL A 277 5.12 -6.24 17.24
C VAL A 277 6.17 -5.65 18.18
N PRO A 278 7.37 -6.23 18.27
CA PRO A 278 8.45 -5.66 19.05
C PRO A 278 9.31 -4.69 18.21
N PHE A 279 9.99 -3.76 18.86
CA PHE A 279 10.90 -2.78 18.23
C PHE A 279 12.31 -2.86 18.84
N PRO A 280 13.01 -4.02 18.75
CA PRO A 280 14.29 -4.24 19.45
C PRO A 280 15.46 -3.48 18.85
N ASP A 281 15.34 -3.03 17.60
CA ASP A 281 16.46 -2.47 16.84
C ASP A 281 16.46 -0.92 16.86
N GLY A 282 15.71 -0.31 17.80
CA GLY A 282 15.67 1.12 18.01
C GLY A 282 14.75 1.89 17.03
N PRO A 283 14.88 3.22 16.96
CA PRO A 283 14.04 4.06 16.11
C PRO A 283 14.21 3.77 14.62
N GLY A 284 13.13 3.96 13.84
CA GLY A 284 13.12 3.74 12.40
C GLY A 284 11.72 3.46 11.86
N ILE A 285 11.65 3.01 10.62
CA ILE A 285 10.41 2.49 10.02
C ILE A 285 10.39 0.97 10.17
N TYR A 286 9.30 0.46 10.69
CA TYR A 286 9.04 -0.98 10.81
C TYR A 286 7.85 -1.35 9.92
N THR A 287 8.11 -2.13 8.87
CA THR A 287 7.05 -2.60 7.98
C THR A 287 6.66 -4.03 8.32
N VAL A 288 5.43 -4.21 8.74
CA VAL A 288 4.88 -5.50 9.16
C VAL A 288 4.14 -6.14 7.98
N VAL A 289 4.58 -7.34 7.62
CA VAL A 289 3.96 -8.14 6.56
C VAL A 289 3.32 -9.38 7.16
N VAL A 290 2.01 -9.51 7.01
CA VAL A 290 1.29 -10.75 7.33
C VAL A 290 1.25 -11.60 6.07
N TRP A 291 1.83 -12.78 6.16
CA TRP A 291 1.82 -13.77 5.11
C TRP A 291 0.67 -14.73 5.32
N VAL A 292 -0.14 -14.90 4.29
CA VAL A 292 -1.23 -15.89 4.29
C VAL A 292 -1.01 -16.90 3.18
N ARG A 293 -1.57 -18.10 3.34
CA ARG A 293 -1.52 -19.16 2.35
C ARG A 293 -2.93 -19.72 2.15
N ALA A 294 -3.33 -19.90 0.88
CA ALA A 294 -4.56 -20.61 0.57
C ALA A 294 -4.41 -22.08 0.98
N ARG A 295 -5.46 -22.66 1.57
CA ARG A 295 -5.45 -24.06 1.99
C ARG A 295 -5.17 -24.98 0.83
N GLY A 296 -4.16 -25.83 0.96
CA GLY A 296 -3.70 -26.74 -0.09
C GLY A 296 -2.76 -26.12 -1.14
N ALA A 297 -2.50 -24.81 -1.10
CA ALA A 297 -1.50 -24.17 -1.95
C ALA A 297 -0.08 -24.25 -1.33
N ARG A 298 0.93 -24.01 -2.17
CA ARG A 298 2.35 -23.95 -1.73
C ARG A 298 2.80 -22.51 -1.49
N ASP A 299 2.30 -21.58 -2.30
CA ASP A 299 2.77 -20.21 -2.31
C ASP A 299 2.09 -19.37 -1.24
N THR A 300 2.84 -18.46 -0.65
CA THR A 300 2.36 -17.49 0.33
C THR A 300 2.07 -16.14 -0.33
N ILE A 301 1.16 -15.39 0.26
CA ILE A 301 0.71 -14.07 -0.20
C ILE A 301 1.04 -13.05 0.88
N ALA A 302 1.73 -11.97 0.50
CA ALA A 302 1.91 -10.81 1.37
C ALA A 302 0.57 -10.05 1.48
N ALA A 303 -0.22 -10.39 2.47
CA ALA A 303 -1.55 -9.82 2.70
C ALA A 303 -1.52 -8.41 3.32
N SER A 304 -0.37 -7.98 3.83
CA SER A 304 -0.14 -6.61 4.32
C SER A 304 1.32 -6.21 4.07
N ASN A 305 1.59 -4.91 4.07
CA ASN A 305 2.93 -4.33 4.20
C ASN A 305 2.81 -2.96 4.90
N VAL A 306 2.34 -3.00 6.16
CA VAL A 306 2.00 -1.81 6.94
C VAL A 306 3.21 -1.25 7.65
N SER A 307 3.57 -0.02 7.34
CA SER A 307 4.68 0.71 7.96
C SER A 307 4.26 1.45 9.22
N ILE A 308 5.11 1.38 10.24
CA ILE A 308 4.99 2.07 11.53
C ILE A 308 6.24 2.94 11.71
N ARG A 309 6.05 4.22 11.99
CA ARG A 309 7.12 5.12 12.37
C ARG A 309 7.39 4.96 13.86
N VAL A 310 8.56 4.45 14.23
CA VAL A 310 8.93 4.19 15.62
C VAL A 310 9.98 5.18 16.08
N GLU A 311 9.61 6.03 17.02
CA GLU A 311 10.50 7.05 17.63
C GLU A 311 11.18 6.50 18.88
N ALA A 312 12.28 7.12 19.30
CA ALA A 312 12.88 6.83 20.58
C ALA A 312 11.91 7.20 21.73
N SER A 313 11.83 6.33 22.74
CA SER A 313 11.10 6.67 23.97
C SER A 313 11.78 7.81 24.68
N ALA A 314 11.02 8.73 25.27
CA ALA A 314 11.56 9.75 26.14
C ALA A 314 12.31 9.10 27.31
N PRO A 315 13.48 9.62 27.73
CA PRO A 315 14.17 9.11 28.90
C PRO A 315 13.24 9.22 30.12
N HIS A 316 13.10 8.13 30.87
CA HIS A 316 12.39 8.15 32.16
C HIS A 316 13.12 9.11 33.09
N VAL A 317 12.58 10.31 33.27
CA VAL A 317 13.03 11.19 34.36
C VAL A 317 12.50 10.58 35.65
N ALA A 318 13.34 9.81 36.34
CA ALA A 318 13.02 9.38 37.70
C ALA A 318 12.97 10.65 38.58
N TYR A 319 11.80 11.10 38.92
CA TYR A 319 11.64 12.03 39.99
C TYR A 319 12.06 11.32 41.28
N GLY A 320 13.30 11.57 41.69
CA GLY A 320 13.79 11.15 42.99
C GLY A 320 12.88 11.76 44.06
N SER A 321 12.13 10.91 44.77
CA SER A 321 11.43 11.28 46.01
C SER A 321 12.48 11.77 46.99
N ARG A 322 12.41 13.05 47.31
CA ARG A 322 13.08 13.65 48.46
C ARG A 322 12.27 13.38 49.71
#